data_27ad782ebc84d6bea2f9e4d4ddfae59c
#
_entry.id   27ad782ebc84d6bea2f9e4d4ddfae59c
#
_cell.length_a   1.000
_cell.length_b   1.000
_cell.length_c   1.000
_cell.angle_alpha   90.00
_cell.angle_beta   90.00
_cell.angle_gamma   90.00
#
_symmetry.space_group_name_H-M   'P 1'
#
loop_
_entity.id
_entity.type
_entity.pdbx_description
1 polymer ?
#
loop_
_entity_poly.entity_id
_entity_poly.type
_entity_poly.pdbx_seq_one_letter_code
_entity_poly.pdbx_strand_id
1 'polypeptide(L)'
;ERILNYTITEQKTSNIHEFLKAHGYSSSLIRAIKEDTEGIRLNGEPVLARTLLTPGDQLAIRITETKFSENIVPSDLPLSIVYEDPDLLVINKPAGMPIHPSQGNYDNTLANACAWYFKEKGEPFVYRCINRLDRDTTGLLIIARHLYSASLLSAMMARREIHREYLALATGIVPEDGIITAPIARKEGSTIERMVDFKHGEYACTHYRRISITNTDPVYSLVALKLDTGRTHQIRVHMNYIGHPLPGDFLYNPD
;
A
#
# COMPACT_ATOMS: atom_id res chain seq x y z
N GLU A 1 -9.31 4.66 18.61
CA GLU A 1 -10.52 3.82 18.67
C GLU A 1 -11.43 4.08 17.47
N ARG A 2 -11.98 3.00 16.87
CA ARG A 2 -12.93 3.08 15.75
C ARG A 2 -14.12 2.18 16.04
N ILE A 3 -15.35 2.71 16.03
CA ILE A 3 -16.58 1.94 16.17
C ILE A 3 -17.27 1.87 14.82
N LEU A 4 -17.56 0.65 14.37
CA LEU A 4 -18.31 0.37 13.15
C LEU A 4 -19.69 -0.16 13.52
N ASN A 5 -20.73 0.51 13.04
CA ASN A 5 -22.11 0.18 13.33
C ASN A 5 -22.79 -0.43 12.10
N TYR A 6 -23.51 -1.53 12.32
CA TYR A 6 -24.27 -2.25 11.31
C TYR A 6 -25.70 -2.44 11.76
N THR A 7 -26.65 -2.14 10.87
CA THR A 7 -28.05 -2.57 11.04
C THR A 7 -28.22 -3.86 10.25
N ILE A 8 -28.62 -4.94 10.89
CA ILE A 8 -28.76 -6.24 10.23
C ILE A 8 -30.06 -6.25 9.42
N THR A 9 -29.93 -6.40 8.11
CA THR A 9 -31.05 -6.44 7.17
C THR A 9 -31.23 -7.80 6.50
N GLU A 10 -30.24 -8.67 6.63
CA GLU A 10 -30.22 -9.99 5.99
C GLU A 10 -31.24 -10.92 6.64
N GLN A 11 -32.06 -11.58 5.81
CA GLN A 11 -33.04 -12.59 6.30
C GLN A 11 -32.38 -13.92 6.65
N LYS A 12 -31.14 -14.17 6.18
CA LYS A 12 -30.43 -15.41 6.48
C LYS A 12 -29.74 -15.30 7.83
N THR A 13 -30.13 -16.14 8.76
CA THR A 13 -29.50 -16.24 10.08
C THR A 13 -28.04 -16.63 9.94
N SER A 14 -27.14 -15.77 10.38
CA SER A 14 -25.70 -16.03 10.51
C SER A 14 -25.24 -15.64 11.90
N ASN A 15 -24.14 -16.20 12.38
CA ASN A 15 -23.52 -15.68 13.61
C ASN A 15 -22.63 -14.47 13.29
N ILE A 16 -22.31 -13.70 14.33
CA ILE A 16 -21.47 -12.49 14.19
C ILE A 16 -20.11 -12.82 13.55
N HIS A 17 -19.51 -13.96 13.84
CA HIS A 17 -18.23 -14.35 13.26
C HIS A 17 -18.31 -14.52 11.72
N GLU A 18 -19.38 -15.17 11.23
CA GLU A 18 -19.62 -15.35 9.79
C GLU A 18 -19.91 -14.01 9.11
N PHE A 19 -20.73 -13.17 9.75
CA PHE A 19 -21.03 -11.81 9.31
C PHE A 19 -19.74 -10.99 9.16
N LEU A 20 -18.87 -10.96 10.17
CA LEU A 20 -17.61 -10.23 10.11
C LEU A 20 -16.71 -10.72 8.98
N LYS A 21 -16.62 -12.04 8.78
CA LYS A 21 -15.86 -12.59 7.63
C LYS A 21 -16.40 -12.13 6.29
N ALA A 22 -17.71 -12.15 6.11
CA ALA A 22 -18.37 -11.68 4.88
C ALA A 22 -18.13 -10.19 4.62
N HIS A 23 -17.93 -9.39 5.69
CA HIS A 23 -17.65 -7.95 5.63
C HIS A 23 -16.15 -7.62 5.59
N GLY A 24 -15.29 -8.57 5.23
CA GLY A 24 -13.86 -8.30 4.98
C GLY A 24 -12.98 -8.24 6.24
N TYR A 25 -13.48 -8.67 7.39
CA TYR A 25 -12.66 -8.78 8.60
C TYR A 25 -11.72 -9.98 8.50
N SER A 26 -10.42 -9.74 8.64
CA SER A 26 -9.43 -10.81 8.66
C SER A 26 -9.54 -11.66 9.92
N SER A 27 -9.07 -12.91 9.86
CA SER A 27 -9.09 -13.81 11.02
C SER A 27 -8.29 -13.26 12.22
N SER A 28 -7.18 -12.54 11.96
CA SER A 28 -6.39 -11.88 13.00
C SER A 28 -7.15 -10.72 13.66
N LEU A 29 -7.87 -9.93 12.85
CA LEU A 29 -8.71 -8.84 13.36
C LEU A 29 -9.88 -9.37 14.21
N ILE A 30 -10.60 -10.40 13.72
CA ILE A 30 -11.70 -11.03 14.50
C ILE A 30 -11.17 -11.59 15.82
N ARG A 31 -9.95 -12.13 15.84
CA ARG A 31 -9.33 -12.58 17.10
C ARG A 31 -9.11 -11.40 18.06
N ALA A 32 -8.49 -10.33 17.58
CA ALA A 32 -8.24 -9.14 18.40
C ALA A 32 -9.54 -8.52 18.96
N ILE A 33 -10.60 -8.44 18.14
CA ILE A 33 -11.93 -7.97 18.58
C ILE A 33 -12.51 -8.87 19.68
N LYS A 34 -12.34 -10.19 19.59
CA LYS A 34 -12.84 -11.14 20.59
C LYS A 34 -12.08 -11.12 21.91
N GLU A 35 -10.83 -10.67 21.92
CA GLU A 35 -10.00 -10.48 23.12
C GLU A 35 -10.41 -9.20 23.90
N ASP A 36 -11.08 -8.26 23.24
CA ASP A 36 -11.66 -7.08 23.85
C ASP A 36 -13.08 -7.39 24.36
N THR A 37 -13.30 -7.26 25.66
CA THR A 37 -14.62 -7.53 26.30
C THR A 37 -15.73 -6.64 25.75
N GLU A 38 -15.39 -5.45 25.27
CA GLU A 38 -16.28 -4.46 24.65
C GLU A 38 -16.19 -4.45 23.12
N GLY A 39 -15.46 -5.40 22.54
CA GLY A 39 -15.17 -5.45 21.10
C GLY A 39 -16.39 -5.73 20.23
N ILE A 40 -17.42 -6.41 20.78
CA ILE A 40 -18.66 -6.77 20.08
C ILE A 40 -19.85 -6.43 20.95
N ARG A 41 -20.71 -5.54 20.47
CA ARG A 41 -21.98 -5.22 21.11
C ARG A 41 -23.15 -5.46 20.16
N LEU A 42 -24.20 -6.10 20.67
CA LEU A 42 -25.46 -6.32 19.95
C LEU A 42 -26.58 -5.65 20.74
N ASN A 43 -27.30 -4.74 20.11
CA ASN A 43 -28.39 -3.96 20.75
C ASN A 43 -27.94 -3.24 22.03
N GLY A 44 -26.68 -2.81 22.07
CA GLY A 44 -26.07 -2.12 23.20
C GLY A 44 -25.40 -3.02 24.25
N GLU A 45 -25.61 -4.34 24.20
CA GLU A 45 -25.05 -5.29 25.17
C GLU A 45 -23.81 -6.03 24.63
N PRO A 46 -22.77 -6.27 25.45
CA PRO A 46 -21.64 -7.07 25.06
C PRO A 46 -22.06 -8.53 24.78
N VAL A 47 -21.60 -9.08 23.65
CA VAL A 47 -21.92 -10.45 23.23
C VAL A 47 -20.73 -11.20 22.67
N LEU A 48 -20.85 -12.51 22.55
CA LEU A 48 -19.83 -13.35 21.94
C LEU A 48 -20.02 -13.43 20.42
N ALA A 49 -18.94 -13.59 19.67
CA ALA A 49 -18.95 -13.71 18.21
C ALA A 49 -19.79 -14.89 17.67
N ARG A 50 -20.15 -15.87 18.51
CA ARG A 50 -21.04 -16.97 18.15
C ARG A 50 -22.53 -16.63 18.24
N THR A 51 -22.88 -15.45 18.76
CA THR A 51 -24.26 -14.99 18.87
C THR A 51 -24.87 -14.88 17.48
N LEU A 52 -26.10 -15.39 17.34
CA LEU A 52 -26.86 -15.31 16.09
C LEU A 52 -27.41 -13.90 15.90
N LEU A 53 -27.41 -13.46 14.65
CA LEU A 53 -27.96 -12.20 14.21
C LEU A 53 -29.37 -12.39 13.68
N THR A 54 -30.25 -11.45 13.98
CA THR A 54 -31.61 -11.38 13.44
C THR A 54 -31.84 -10.04 12.74
N PRO A 55 -32.73 -9.98 11.73
CA PRO A 55 -33.08 -8.71 11.09
C PRO A 55 -33.56 -7.68 12.11
N GLY A 56 -33.05 -6.46 12.01
CA GLY A 56 -33.33 -5.36 12.94
C GLY A 56 -32.25 -5.17 14.01
N ASP A 57 -31.40 -6.15 14.27
CA ASP A 57 -30.31 -6.03 15.24
C ASP A 57 -29.35 -4.89 14.91
N GLN A 58 -28.87 -4.19 15.96
CA GLN A 58 -27.85 -3.16 15.90
C GLN A 58 -26.52 -3.75 16.39
N LEU A 59 -25.61 -4.06 15.46
CA LEU A 59 -24.31 -4.62 15.77
C LEU A 59 -23.26 -3.49 15.76
N ALA A 60 -22.56 -3.31 16.88
CA ALA A 60 -21.42 -2.40 17.00
C ALA A 60 -20.12 -3.18 17.19
N ILE A 61 -19.13 -2.89 16.39
CA ILE A 61 -17.79 -3.49 16.44
C ILE A 61 -16.78 -2.43 16.79
N ARG A 62 -16.10 -2.59 17.93
CA ARG A 62 -15.03 -1.72 18.38
C ARG A 62 -13.69 -2.25 17.92
N ILE A 63 -12.91 -1.39 17.27
CA ILE A 63 -11.55 -1.65 16.85
C ILE A 63 -10.63 -0.69 17.61
N THR A 64 -9.79 -1.23 18.45
CA THR A 64 -8.86 -0.44 19.27
C THR A 64 -7.43 -0.79 18.85
N GLU A 65 -6.64 0.23 18.49
CA GLU A 65 -5.21 0.07 18.34
C GLU A 65 -4.56 0.46 19.67
N THR A 66 -3.94 -0.50 20.32
CA THR A 66 -3.26 -0.30 21.62
C THR A 66 -1.75 -0.44 21.51
N LYS A 67 -1.25 -0.86 20.33
CA LYS A 67 0.15 -1.15 20.11
C LYS A 67 0.84 -0.03 19.32
N PHE A 68 2.13 0.05 19.50
CA PHE A 68 3.05 0.79 18.65
C PHE A 68 3.89 -0.20 17.83
N SER A 69 4.44 0.25 16.71
CA SER A 69 5.39 -0.54 15.94
C SER A 69 6.68 -0.71 16.75
N GLU A 70 6.91 -1.89 17.31
CA GLU A 70 8.01 -2.17 18.27
C GLU A 70 9.42 -1.90 17.71
N ASN A 71 9.60 -2.05 16.39
CA ASN A 71 10.91 -1.94 15.72
C ASN A 71 11.03 -0.66 14.86
N ILE A 72 10.15 0.32 15.05
CA ILE A 72 10.20 1.58 14.32
C ILE A 72 10.46 2.71 15.30
N VAL A 73 11.66 3.30 15.21
CA VAL A 73 12.03 4.45 16.03
C VAL A 73 11.30 5.68 15.52
N PRO A 74 10.49 6.38 16.33
CA PRO A 74 9.88 7.65 15.93
C PRO A 74 10.96 8.70 15.65
N SER A 75 10.94 9.29 14.44
CA SER A 75 11.91 10.31 14.02
C SER A 75 11.19 11.51 13.42
N ASP A 76 11.58 12.71 13.86
CA ASP A 76 11.04 13.98 13.35
C ASP A 76 11.56 14.23 11.93
N LEU A 77 10.79 13.76 10.97
CA LEU A 77 11.07 13.88 9.54
C LEU A 77 9.90 14.57 8.82
N PRO A 78 10.16 15.32 7.73
CA PRO A 78 9.11 15.93 6.94
C PRO A 78 8.08 14.92 6.45
N LEU A 79 6.80 15.18 6.71
CA LEU A 79 5.67 14.34 6.30
C LEU A 79 4.64 15.19 5.54
N SER A 80 4.51 14.94 4.24
CA SER A 80 3.52 15.63 3.39
C SER A 80 2.21 14.84 3.36
N ILE A 81 1.28 15.17 4.25
CA ILE A 81 -0.03 14.55 4.33
C ILE A 81 -0.95 15.21 3.31
N VAL A 82 -1.55 14.42 2.41
CA VAL A 82 -2.49 14.85 1.37
C VAL A 82 -3.93 14.65 1.82
N TYR A 83 -4.16 13.58 2.59
CA TYR A 83 -5.48 13.26 3.14
C TYR A 83 -5.33 12.47 4.44
N GLU A 84 -6.20 12.73 5.39
CA GLU A 84 -6.29 11.99 6.65
C GLU A 84 -7.75 11.87 7.08
N ASP A 85 -8.14 10.68 7.49
CA ASP A 85 -9.40 10.39 8.16
C ASP A 85 -9.19 9.34 9.28
N PRO A 86 -10.23 8.89 9.99
CA PRO A 86 -10.08 7.85 11.02
C PRO A 86 -9.55 6.51 10.51
N ASP A 87 -9.64 6.21 9.22
CA ASP A 87 -9.37 4.89 8.66
C ASP A 87 -8.03 4.84 7.90
N LEU A 88 -7.60 5.95 7.28
CA LEU A 88 -6.40 5.98 6.45
C LEU A 88 -5.70 7.34 6.45
N LEU A 89 -4.44 7.32 6.06
CA LEU A 89 -3.59 8.46 5.79
C LEU A 89 -3.02 8.33 4.38
N VAL A 90 -3.12 9.39 3.57
CA VAL A 90 -2.47 9.46 2.26
C VAL A 90 -1.31 10.44 2.32
N ILE A 91 -0.13 9.97 1.94
CA ILE A 91 1.11 10.73 2.04
C ILE A 91 1.72 10.89 0.64
N ASN A 92 2.18 12.10 0.32
CA ASN A 92 3.04 12.34 -0.83
C ASN A 92 4.51 12.16 -0.41
N LYS A 93 5.07 10.99 -0.71
CA LYS A 93 6.45 10.65 -0.33
C LYS A 93 7.46 11.44 -1.17
N PRO A 94 8.47 12.08 -0.56
CA PRO A 94 9.58 12.67 -1.30
C PRO A 94 10.53 11.60 -1.88
N ALA A 95 11.39 12.01 -2.80
CA ALA A 95 12.54 11.20 -3.22
C ALA A 95 13.56 11.05 -2.07
N GLY A 96 14.39 10.03 -2.12
CA GLY A 96 15.44 9.77 -1.13
C GLY A 96 14.96 9.12 0.18
N MET A 97 13.64 8.93 0.36
CA MET A 97 13.05 8.37 1.58
C MET A 97 12.58 6.93 1.36
N PRO A 98 13.20 5.92 2.01
CA PRO A 98 12.68 4.55 2.03
C PRO A 98 11.35 4.48 2.78
N ILE A 99 10.51 3.48 2.47
CA ILE A 99 9.20 3.33 3.14
C ILE A 99 9.27 2.54 4.45
N HIS A 100 10.22 1.63 4.57
CA HIS A 100 10.44 0.80 5.76
C HIS A 100 11.88 0.84 6.23
N PRO A 101 12.16 0.69 7.53
CA PRO A 101 13.50 0.46 8.03
C PRO A 101 14.16 -0.75 7.37
N SER A 102 15.41 -0.62 7.05
CA SER A 102 16.25 -1.66 6.44
C SER A 102 17.71 -1.42 6.81
N GLN A 103 18.60 -2.32 6.41
CA GLN A 103 20.03 -2.14 6.65
C GLN A 103 20.53 -0.79 6.08
N GLY A 104 21.11 0.03 6.95
CA GLY A 104 21.59 1.37 6.62
C GLY A 104 20.52 2.47 6.61
N ASN A 105 19.24 2.13 6.89
CA ASN A 105 18.13 3.07 6.96
C ASN A 105 17.24 2.70 8.16
N TYR A 106 17.63 3.08 9.35
CA TYR A 106 16.97 2.66 10.59
C TYR A 106 15.98 3.71 11.12
N ASP A 107 16.24 4.99 10.89
CA ASP A 107 15.55 6.14 11.46
C ASP A 107 15.15 7.24 10.44
N ASN A 108 15.41 7.00 9.15
CA ASN A 108 15.21 7.96 8.05
C ASN A 108 14.15 7.51 7.04
N THR A 109 13.17 6.71 7.49
CA THR A 109 12.14 6.14 6.60
C THR A 109 10.77 6.78 6.82
N LEU A 110 9.87 6.58 5.87
CA LEU A 110 8.47 7.00 6.00
C LEU A 110 7.80 6.41 7.25
N ALA A 111 8.14 5.16 7.60
CA ALA A 111 7.63 4.53 8.79
C ALA A 111 8.04 5.27 10.08
N ASN A 112 9.29 5.76 10.14
CA ASN A 112 9.79 6.56 11.27
C ASN A 112 9.07 7.91 11.37
N ALA A 113 8.85 8.59 10.23
CA ALA A 113 8.10 9.84 10.16
C ALA A 113 6.64 9.67 10.63
N CYS A 114 5.97 8.60 10.18
CA CYS A 114 4.60 8.28 10.61
C CYS A 114 4.55 7.95 12.11
N ALA A 115 5.52 7.19 12.63
CA ALA A 115 5.58 6.86 14.04
C ALA A 115 5.75 8.12 14.90
N TRP A 116 6.57 9.07 14.46
CA TRP A 116 6.72 10.38 15.13
C TRP A 116 5.41 11.16 15.11
N TYR A 117 4.77 11.29 13.95
CA TYR A 117 3.53 12.02 13.78
C TYR A 117 2.42 11.56 14.73
N PHE A 118 2.21 10.24 14.86
CA PHE A 118 1.21 9.69 15.77
C PHE A 118 1.63 9.74 17.24
N LYS A 119 2.93 9.65 17.53
CA LYS A 119 3.47 9.86 18.87
C LYS A 119 3.17 11.26 19.39
N GLU A 120 3.38 12.29 18.56
CA GLU A 120 3.08 13.69 18.92
C GLU A 120 1.57 13.94 19.13
N LYS A 121 0.72 13.17 18.46
CA LYS A 121 -0.73 13.17 18.69
C LYS A 121 -1.15 12.39 19.95
N GLY A 122 -0.25 11.65 20.58
CA GLY A 122 -0.58 10.75 21.70
C GLY A 122 -1.42 9.55 21.28
N GLU A 123 -1.39 9.17 20.00
CA GLU A 123 -2.18 8.08 19.42
C GLU A 123 -1.31 6.82 19.24
N PRO A 124 -1.73 5.65 19.76
CA PRO A 124 -1.11 4.37 19.41
C PRO A 124 -1.20 4.12 17.91
N PHE A 125 -0.09 3.70 17.32
CA PHE A 125 -0.01 3.52 15.89
C PHE A 125 0.90 2.36 15.49
N VAL A 126 0.40 1.46 14.65
CA VAL A 126 1.18 0.43 13.97
C VAL A 126 1.25 0.78 12.48
N TYR A 127 2.46 0.90 11.96
CA TYR A 127 2.68 1.26 10.55
C TYR A 127 2.23 0.16 9.60
N ARG A 128 1.27 0.46 8.73
CA ARG A 128 0.67 -0.46 7.74
C ARG A 128 0.55 0.23 6.39
N CYS A 129 1.60 0.15 5.61
CA CYS A 129 1.65 0.71 4.25
C CYS A 129 0.98 -0.25 3.27
N ILE A 130 0.01 0.23 2.52
CA ILE A 130 -0.81 -0.58 1.60
C ILE A 130 -0.13 -0.80 0.26
N ASN A 131 0.56 0.22 -0.25
CA ASN A 131 1.35 0.16 -1.47
C ASN A 131 2.78 0.62 -1.19
N ARG A 132 3.69 0.28 -2.08
CA ARG A 132 5.09 0.66 -1.92
C ARG A 132 5.60 1.48 -3.10
N LEU A 133 6.53 2.37 -2.82
CA LEU A 133 7.35 3.08 -3.79
C LEU A 133 8.83 2.82 -3.50
N ASP A 134 9.66 2.88 -4.50
CA ASP A 134 11.11 2.81 -4.32
C ASP A 134 11.62 4.06 -3.57
N ARG A 135 12.83 4.00 -3.02
CA ARG A 135 13.42 5.10 -2.23
C ARG A 135 13.34 6.44 -2.97
N ASP A 136 13.72 6.45 -4.24
CA ASP A 136 13.85 7.67 -5.04
C ASP A 136 12.58 7.98 -5.87
N THR A 137 11.57 7.11 -5.84
CA THR A 137 10.26 7.38 -6.43
C THR A 137 9.43 8.26 -5.53
N THR A 138 8.90 9.34 -6.08
CA THR A 138 7.96 10.26 -5.40
C THR A 138 6.52 9.83 -5.60
N GLY A 139 5.61 10.32 -4.78
CA GLY A 139 4.17 10.21 -5.01
C GLY A 139 3.39 9.56 -3.86
N LEU A 140 2.16 9.15 -4.16
CA LEU A 140 1.16 8.83 -3.17
C LEU A 140 1.30 7.42 -2.58
N LEU A 141 1.20 7.37 -1.27
CA LEU A 141 1.17 6.14 -0.46
C LEU A 141 -0.04 6.16 0.46
N ILE A 142 -0.68 5.00 0.61
CA ILE A 142 -1.79 4.80 1.53
C ILE A 142 -1.28 4.06 2.76
N ILE A 143 -1.51 4.65 3.92
CA ILE A 143 -1.21 4.07 5.23
C ILE A 143 -2.53 3.77 5.93
N ALA A 144 -2.77 2.52 6.30
CA ALA A 144 -3.94 2.15 7.08
C ALA A 144 -3.72 2.46 8.56
N ARG A 145 -4.70 3.09 9.20
CA ARG A 145 -4.60 3.52 10.62
C ARG A 145 -4.94 2.40 11.61
N HIS A 146 -5.65 1.38 11.18
CA HIS A 146 -5.99 0.22 12.02
C HIS A 146 -6.13 -1.06 11.18
N LEU A 147 -6.25 -2.21 11.88
CA LEU A 147 -6.27 -3.53 11.23
C LEU A 147 -7.42 -3.72 10.23
N TYR A 148 -8.58 -3.12 10.45
CA TYR A 148 -9.72 -3.27 9.55
C TYR A 148 -9.48 -2.55 8.23
N SER A 149 -9.08 -1.27 8.26
CA SER A 149 -8.74 -0.54 7.04
C SER A 149 -7.59 -1.21 6.29
N ALA A 150 -6.58 -1.74 7.01
CA ALA A 150 -5.49 -2.51 6.39
C ALA A 150 -6.02 -3.77 5.67
N SER A 151 -6.96 -4.50 6.28
CA SER A 151 -7.57 -5.69 5.68
C SER A 151 -8.35 -5.36 4.42
N LEU A 152 -9.22 -4.34 4.47
CA LEU A 152 -10.03 -3.91 3.33
C LEU A 152 -9.16 -3.39 2.18
N LEU A 153 -8.26 -2.45 2.47
CA LEU A 153 -7.40 -1.84 1.46
C LEU A 153 -6.46 -2.86 0.81
N SER A 154 -5.93 -3.82 1.59
CA SER A 154 -5.13 -4.93 1.04
C SER A 154 -5.95 -5.84 0.13
N ALA A 155 -7.20 -6.13 0.49
CA ALA A 155 -8.12 -6.90 -0.35
C ALA A 155 -8.47 -6.15 -1.64
N MET A 156 -8.72 -4.84 -1.57
CA MET A 156 -8.95 -3.98 -2.75
C MET A 156 -7.71 -3.94 -3.67
N MET A 157 -6.51 -3.85 -3.10
CA MET A 157 -5.26 -3.96 -3.88
C MET A 157 -5.14 -5.30 -4.60
N ALA A 158 -5.46 -6.42 -3.90
CA ALA A 158 -5.40 -7.76 -4.48
C ALA A 158 -6.41 -7.94 -5.62
N ARG A 159 -7.60 -7.34 -5.51
CA ARG A 159 -8.64 -7.33 -6.55
C ARG A 159 -8.41 -6.27 -7.63
N ARG A 160 -7.32 -5.49 -7.53
CA ARG A 160 -6.98 -4.39 -8.46
C ARG A 160 -8.04 -3.27 -8.51
N GLU A 161 -8.73 -3.02 -7.42
CA GLU A 161 -9.68 -1.92 -7.26
C GLU A 161 -8.98 -0.59 -6.97
N ILE A 162 -7.75 -0.64 -6.43
CA ILE A 162 -6.87 0.51 -6.27
C ILE A 162 -5.90 0.54 -7.44
N HIS A 163 -6.09 1.51 -8.33
CA HIS A 163 -5.25 1.68 -9.51
C HIS A 163 -4.00 2.51 -9.18
N ARG A 164 -2.88 2.11 -9.78
CA ARG A 164 -1.59 2.78 -9.63
C ARG A 164 -1.18 3.36 -10.96
N GLU A 165 -1.13 4.68 -11.02
CA GLU A 165 -0.69 5.43 -12.19
C GLU A 165 0.57 6.23 -11.86
N TYR A 166 1.47 6.29 -12.81
CA TYR A 166 2.78 6.93 -12.67
C TYR A 166 3.05 7.82 -13.87
N LEU A 167 3.88 8.83 -13.62
CA LEU A 167 4.55 9.58 -14.68
C LEU A 167 6.03 9.29 -14.61
N ALA A 168 6.65 9.07 -15.75
CA ALA A 168 8.09 8.91 -15.86
C ALA A 168 8.63 9.69 -17.05
N LEU A 169 9.82 10.25 -16.87
CA LEU A 169 10.64 10.71 -17.97
C LEU A 169 11.48 9.52 -18.47
N ALA A 170 11.46 9.24 -19.75
CA ALA A 170 12.20 8.14 -20.37
C ALA A 170 13.12 8.66 -21.46
N THR A 171 14.28 8.03 -21.63
CA THR A 171 15.27 8.43 -22.63
C THR A 171 14.81 8.08 -24.05
N GLY A 172 14.95 9.03 -24.96
CA GLY A 172 14.60 8.86 -26.37
C GLY A 172 13.10 9.01 -26.68
N ILE A 173 12.70 8.61 -27.88
CA ILE A 173 11.32 8.68 -28.36
C ILE A 173 10.64 7.32 -28.10
N VAL A 174 9.92 7.23 -26.99
CA VAL A 174 9.10 6.05 -26.65
C VAL A 174 7.97 5.90 -27.67
N PRO A 175 7.57 4.70 -28.12
CA PRO A 175 6.38 4.50 -28.93
C PRO A 175 5.13 5.15 -28.31
N GLU A 176 4.09 5.45 -29.10
CA GLU A 176 2.94 6.24 -28.65
C GLU A 176 2.22 5.60 -27.48
N ASP A 177 1.98 4.29 -27.57
CA ASP A 177 1.43 3.48 -26.48
C ASP A 177 1.89 2.01 -26.60
N GLY A 178 1.69 1.25 -25.54
CA GLY A 178 2.02 -0.17 -25.55
C GLY A 178 1.84 -0.86 -24.21
N ILE A 179 2.09 -2.16 -24.23
CA ILE A 179 2.04 -3.04 -23.06
C ILE A 179 3.36 -3.81 -22.98
N ILE A 180 4.01 -3.74 -21.83
CA ILE A 180 5.22 -4.51 -21.56
C ILE A 180 4.83 -5.68 -20.65
N THR A 181 4.85 -6.89 -21.20
CA THR A 181 4.62 -8.12 -20.46
C THR A 181 5.94 -8.89 -20.43
N ALA A 182 6.72 -8.66 -19.39
CA ALA A 182 8.05 -9.25 -19.23
C ALA A 182 8.29 -9.62 -17.76
N PRO A 183 8.49 -10.91 -17.44
CA PRO A 183 8.67 -11.37 -16.06
C PRO A 183 9.94 -10.78 -15.44
N ILE A 184 9.87 -10.44 -14.15
CA ILE A 184 10.97 -9.80 -13.42
C ILE A 184 11.50 -10.72 -12.33
N ALA A 185 12.82 -10.92 -12.32
CA ALA A 185 13.56 -11.63 -11.28
C ALA A 185 14.60 -10.74 -10.61
N ARG A 186 15.16 -11.22 -9.52
CA ARG A 186 16.38 -10.64 -8.94
C ARG A 186 17.58 -11.01 -9.83
N LYS A 187 18.42 -10.04 -10.14
CA LYS A 187 19.66 -10.29 -10.88
C LYS A 187 20.61 -11.12 -10.01
N GLU A 188 21.18 -12.16 -10.61
CA GLU A 188 22.15 -13.01 -9.91
C GLU A 188 23.34 -12.18 -9.39
N GLY A 189 23.77 -12.47 -8.17
CA GLY A 189 24.85 -11.73 -7.51
C GLY A 189 24.48 -10.35 -6.97
N SER A 190 23.25 -9.86 -7.18
CA SER A 190 22.81 -8.56 -6.67
C SER A 190 21.74 -8.70 -5.59
N THR A 191 21.83 -7.88 -4.54
CA THR A 191 20.80 -7.77 -3.49
C THR A 191 19.65 -6.85 -3.87
N ILE A 192 19.89 -5.88 -4.78
CA ILE A 192 18.95 -4.80 -5.12
C ILE A 192 18.49 -4.83 -6.58
N GLU A 193 19.34 -5.15 -7.54
CA GLU A 193 18.99 -5.12 -8.95
C GLU A 193 17.95 -6.17 -9.33
N ARG A 194 17.13 -5.81 -10.30
CA ARG A 194 16.14 -6.68 -10.96
C ARG A 194 16.43 -6.73 -12.44
N MET A 195 15.96 -7.80 -13.09
CA MET A 195 16.12 -7.98 -14.54
C MET A 195 14.90 -8.69 -15.10
N VAL A 196 14.71 -8.57 -16.40
CA VAL A 196 13.76 -9.43 -17.13
C VAL A 196 14.34 -10.83 -17.21
N ASP A 197 13.57 -11.82 -16.73
CA ASP A 197 13.95 -13.23 -16.79
C ASP A 197 12.71 -14.08 -17.12
N PHE A 198 12.67 -14.61 -18.33
CA PHE A 198 11.56 -15.44 -18.81
C PHE A 198 11.55 -16.87 -18.24
N LYS A 199 12.61 -17.30 -17.56
CA LYS A 199 12.69 -18.63 -16.96
C LYS A 199 12.24 -18.65 -15.49
N HIS A 200 12.67 -17.64 -14.71
CA HIS A 200 12.51 -17.63 -13.24
C HIS A 200 11.82 -16.37 -12.73
N GLY A 201 11.50 -15.43 -13.64
CA GLY A 201 10.87 -14.16 -13.27
C GLY A 201 9.40 -14.33 -12.88
N GLU A 202 8.96 -13.47 -11.94
CA GLU A 202 7.56 -13.34 -11.61
C GLU A 202 6.84 -12.49 -12.66
N TYR A 203 5.63 -12.90 -13.03
CA TYR A 203 4.80 -12.15 -13.98
C TYR A 203 4.72 -10.67 -13.63
N ALA A 204 4.98 -9.81 -14.62
CA ALA A 204 4.90 -8.37 -14.53
C ALA A 204 4.30 -7.79 -15.81
N CYS A 205 3.38 -6.82 -15.65
CA CYS A 205 2.69 -6.16 -16.76
C CYS A 205 2.58 -4.67 -16.48
N THR A 206 3.04 -3.87 -17.44
CA THR A 206 3.02 -2.40 -17.44
C THR A 206 2.41 -1.89 -18.72
N HIS A 207 1.33 -1.11 -18.61
CA HIS A 207 0.78 -0.34 -19.72
C HIS A 207 1.43 1.02 -19.75
N TYR A 208 1.77 1.53 -20.92
CA TYR A 208 2.32 2.87 -21.06
C TYR A 208 1.67 3.65 -22.20
N ARG A 209 1.65 4.97 -22.06
CA ARG A 209 1.25 5.91 -23.11
C ARG A 209 2.15 7.13 -23.04
N ARG A 210 2.79 7.45 -24.16
CA ARG A 210 3.58 8.69 -24.30
C ARG A 210 2.65 9.88 -24.31
N ILE A 211 2.93 10.86 -23.44
CA ILE A 211 2.17 12.11 -23.34
C ILE A 211 2.78 13.17 -24.25
N SER A 212 4.12 13.30 -24.20
CA SER A 212 4.86 14.31 -24.96
C SER A 212 6.31 13.89 -25.14
N ILE A 213 7.01 14.57 -26.01
CA ILE A 213 8.47 14.49 -26.18
C ILE A 213 9.07 15.87 -25.94
N THR A 214 10.30 15.92 -25.44
CA THR A 214 11.05 17.17 -25.28
C THR A 214 11.64 17.61 -26.61
N ASN A 215 11.90 18.90 -26.73
CA ASN A 215 12.65 19.46 -27.86
C ASN A 215 14.11 19.75 -27.42
N THR A 216 14.78 18.75 -26.86
CA THR A 216 16.13 18.81 -26.31
C THR A 216 17.03 17.75 -26.95
N ASP A 217 18.34 17.91 -26.81
CA ASP A 217 19.32 16.87 -27.12
C ASP A 217 20.09 16.56 -25.81
N PRO A 218 19.99 15.34 -25.25
CA PRO A 218 19.17 14.21 -25.73
C PRO A 218 17.66 14.45 -25.62
N VAL A 219 16.89 13.77 -26.47
CA VAL A 219 15.43 13.76 -26.45
C VAL A 219 14.92 12.87 -25.31
N TYR A 220 13.86 13.29 -24.64
CA TYR A 220 13.14 12.52 -23.62
C TYR A 220 11.64 12.44 -23.95
N SER A 221 11.02 11.38 -23.51
CA SER A 221 9.56 11.22 -23.55
C SER A 221 8.96 11.29 -22.15
N LEU A 222 7.92 12.08 -21.97
CA LEU A 222 7.04 12.00 -20.78
C LEU A 222 6.02 10.88 -21.02
N VAL A 223 6.00 9.91 -20.14
CA VAL A 223 5.20 8.69 -20.26
C VAL A 223 4.29 8.51 -19.05
N ALA A 224 3.00 8.30 -19.30
CA ALA A 224 2.06 7.81 -18.30
C ALA A 224 2.12 6.28 -18.27
N LEU A 225 2.17 5.71 -17.05
CA LEU A 225 2.27 4.26 -16.86
C LEU A 225 1.20 3.78 -15.88
N LYS A 226 0.57 2.66 -16.21
CA LYS A 226 -0.40 1.97 -15.35
C LYS A 226 0.07 0.55 -15.10
N LEU A 227 0.05 0.14 -13.83
CA LEU A 227 0.60 -1.15 -13.42
C LEU A 227 -0.51 -2.15 -13.07
N ASP A 228 -0.50 -3.32 -13.72
CA ASP A 228 -1.31 -4.48 -13.34
C ASP A 228 -0.66 -5.25 -12.18
N THR A 229 0.67 -5.18 -12.07
CA THR A 229 1.48 -5.81 -11.03
C THR A 229 2.33 -4.77 -10.31
N GLY A 230 2.97 -5.12 -9.20
CA GLY A 230 3.82 -4.21 -8.43
C GLY A 230 5.13 -4.85 -8.03
N ARG A 231 5.92 -5.33 -9.01
CA ARG A 231 7.23 -5.91 -8.76
C ARG A 231 8.24 -4.82 -8.40
N THR A 232 9.23 -5.17 -7.62
CA THR A 232 10.32 -4.25 -7.28
C THR A 232 10.97 -3.70 -8.54
N HIS A 233 11.14 -2.37 -8.61
CA HIS A 233 11.72 -1.65 -9.75
C HIS A 233 10.99 -1.87 -11.09
N GLN A 234 9.73 -2.28 -11.10
CA GLN A 234 9.04 -2.74 -12.31
C GLN A 234 9.12 -1.74 -13.48
N ILE A 235 8.73 -0.48 -13.26
CA ILE A 235 8.78 0.56 -14.31
C ILE A 235 10.21 0.73 -14.82
N ARG A 236 11.17 0.83 -13.92
CA ARG A 236 12.60 1.03 -14.22
C ARG A 236 13.16 -0.10 -15.10
N VAL A 237 12.88 -1.35 -14.72
CA VAL A 237 13.29 -2.55 -15.47
C VAL A 237 12.57 -2.64 -16.81
N HIS A 238 11.27 -2.41 -16.85
CA HIS A 238 10.49 -2.51 -18.08
C HIS A 238 10.86 -1.43 -19.10
N MET A 239 11.04 -0.18 -18.65
CA MET A 239 11.45 0.91 -19.55
C MET A 239 12.87 0.68 -20.09
N ASN A 240 13.80 0.20 -19.26
CA ASN A 240 15.13 -0.20 -19.72
C ASN A 240 15.05 -1.38 -20.71
N TYR A 241 14.21 -2.39 -20.43
CA TYR A 241 14.05 -3.56 -21.30
C TYR A 241 13.61 -3.20 -22.72
N ILE A 242 12.74 -2.19 -22.88
CA ILE A 242 12.31 -1.71 -24.20
C ILE A 242 13.26 -0.66 -24.82
N GLY A 243 14.43 -0.42 -24.21
CA GLY A 243 15.46 0.49 -24.73
C GLY A 243 15.23 1.98 -24.39
N HIS A 244 14.34 2.28 -23.45
CA HIS A 244 14.02 3.64 -23.01
C HIS A 244 14.20 3.81 -21.50
N PRO A 245 15.43 3.66 -20.96
CA PRO A 245 15.67 3.74 -19.53
C PRO A 245 15.31 5.13 -18.98
N LEU A 246 15.08 5.21 -17.66
CA LEU A 246 14.79 6.48 -17.01
C LEU A 246 16.09 7.27 -16.81
N PRO A 247 16.13 8.57 -17.15
CA PRO A 247 17.31 9.38 -16.92
C PRO A 247 17.61 9.51 -15.43
N GLY A 248 18.90 9.45 -15.07
CA GLY A 248 19.34 9.52 -13.67
C GLY A 248 19.10 8.25 -12.85
N ASP A 249 18.64 7.17 -13.47
CA ASP A 249 18.52 5.88 -12.78
C ASP A 249 19.88 5.19 -12.68
N PHE A 250 20.54 5.33 -11.54
CA PHE A 250 21.90 4.83 -11.32
C PHE A 250 22.04 3.30 -11.42
N LEU A 251 20.94 2.53 -11.36
CA LEU A 251 20.98 1.07 -11.50
C LEU A 251 20.78 0.58 -12.93
N TYR A 252 19.90 1.25 -13.68
CA TYR A 252 19.46 0.79 -15.00
C TYR A 252 19.82 1.73 -16.14
N ASN A 253 20.31 2.92 -15.81
CA ASN A 253 20.84 3.92 -16.75
C ASN A 253 21.98 4.69 -16.08
N PRO A 254 23.12 4.02 -15.84
CA PRO A 254 24.23 4.60 -15.07
C PRO A 254 25.01 5.70 -15.79
N ASP A 255 24.79 5.92 -17.13
CA ASP A 255 25.52 6.87 -17.99
C ASP A 255 24.83 8.24 -18.10
#